data_59c806c341d70f841b28a505db27dddc
#
_entry.id   59c806c341d70f841b28a505db27dddc
#
_cell.length_a   1.000
_cell.length_b   1.000
_cell.length_c   1.000
_cell.angle_alpha   90.00
_cell.angle_beta   90.00
_cell.angle_gamma   90.00
#
_symmetry.space_group_name_H-M   'P 1'
#
loop_
_entity.id
_entity.type
_entity.pdbx_description
1 polymer ?
#
loop_
_entity_poly.entity_id
_entity_poly.type
_entity_poly.pdbx_seq_one_letter_code
_entity_poly.pdbx_strand_id
1 'polypeptide(L)'
;MTFCLETTIIEPEDSNIKNAIILLHGYGGDGKDISMLSLNWKRHLPNTVFICPNGHEPCSINPSGYQWFDLTNDNPDYILKQSLKGEKILNQFINEVKERFNLQNNQICLSGFSQGCMMSINLGLTSENEYNCIVGFSGKIINVKDLEIRKNNSTQTLLIHGELDQVVPPNFLLEAKDFFIRNNIDIDTHLIKNCDHHIPVEASSIAPVSYTHLTLPTIAEV
;
A
#
# COMPACT_ATOMS: atom_id res chain seq x y z
N MET A 1 23.67 0.09 4.17
CA MET A 1 22.97 1.25 3.60
C MET A 1 21.88 1.68 4.55
N THR A 2 21.77 2.96 4.86
CA THR A 2 20.66 3.55 5.60
C THR A 2 19.61 4.00 4.59
N PHE A 3 18.34 3.74 4.83
CA PHE A 3 17.25 4.23 3.99
C PHE A 3 17.08 5.75 4.14
N CYS A 4 16.55 6.40 3.12
CA CYS A 4 16.18 7.82 3.16
C CYS A 4 15.02 8.13 4.11
N LEU A 5 14.23 7.11 4.50
CA LEU A 5 13.17 7.18 5.50
C LEU A 5 13.51 6.32 6.71
N GLU A 6 13.19 6.82 7.91
CA GLU A 6 13.24 6.01 9.12
C GLU A 6 12.27 4.83 8.97
N THR A 7 12.75 3.60 9.24
CA THR A 7 12.04 2.40 8.81
C THR A 7 12.11 1.30 9.86
N THR A 8 10.96 0.74 10.20
CA THR A 8 10.86 -0.51 10.94
C THR A 8 10.93 -1.68 9.96
N ILE A 9 11.82 -2.66 10.23
CA ILE A 9 12.02 -3.84 9.37
C ILE A 9 11.75 -5.09 10.20
N ILE A 10 10.93 -6.00 9.66
CA ILE A 10 10.68 -7.32 10.22
C ILE A 10 11.19 -8.35 9.21
N GLU A 11 12.34 -8.94 9.50
CA GLU A 11 12.95 -9.95 8.65
C GLU A 11 12.38 -11.37 8.92
N PRO A 12 12.40 -12.28 7.94
CA PRO A 12 12.06 -13.67 8.14
C PRO A 12 13.12 -14.38 9.02
N GLU A 13 12.72 -15.46 9.68
CA GLU A 13 13.57 -16.17 10.68
C GLU A 13 14.82 -16.81 10.02
N ASP A 14 14.70 -17.30 8.82
CA ASP A 14 15.78 -17.98 8.08
C ASP A 14 16.64 -17.04 7.22
N SER A 15 16.38 -15.73 7.28
CA SER A 15 17.06 -14.71 6.49
C SER A 15 17.03 -14.95 4.96
N ASN A 16 16.23 -15.89 4.48
CA ASN A 16 16.06 -16.20 3.06
C ASN A 16 14.97 -15.29 2.45
N ILE A 17 15.32 -14.05 2.14
CA ILE A 17 14.41 -13.05 1.61
C ILE A 17 14.21 -13.26 0.11
N LYS A 18 12.98 -13.54 -0.29
CA LYS A 18 12.57 -13.68 -1.70
C LYS A 18 11.56 -12.62 -2.12
N ASN A 19 10.83 -12.06 -1.16
CA ASN A 19 9.80 -11.07 -1.40
C ASN A 19 9.85 -9.98 -0.34
N ALA A 20 9.25 -8.83 -0.63
CA ALA A 20 9.03 -7.77 0.33
C ALA A 20 7.58 -7.31 0.32
N ILE A 21 7.08 -6.90 1.49
CA ILE A 21 5.86 -6.13 1.63
C ILE A 21 6.24 -4.77 2.21
N ILE A 22 6.00 -3.72 1.45
CA ILE A 22 6.16 -2.34 1.92
C ILE A 22 4.82 -1.90 2.49
N LEU A 23 4.79 -1.63 3.82
CA LEU A 23 3.60 -1.26 4.57
C LEU A 23 3.61 0.24 4.87
N LEU A 24 2.66 0.97 4.29
CA LEU A 24 2.50 2.41 4.45
C LEU A 24 1.39 2.73 5.46
N HIS A 25 1.74 3.44 6.53
CA HIS A 25 0.79 3.83 7.59
C HIS A 25 -0.22 4.89 7.14
N GLY A 26 -1.29 5.08 7.91
CA GLY A 26 -2.27 6.14 7.73
C GLY A 26 -1.78 7.51 8.22
N TYR A 27 -2.56 8.55 7.96
CA TYR A 27 -2.30 9.92 8.39
C TYR A 27 -2.16 10.01 9.92
N GLY A 28 -1.03 10.51 10.40
CA GLY A 28 -0.72 10.59 11.83
C GLY A 28 -0.25 9.30 12.49
N GLY A 29 -0.06 8.21 11.73
CA GLY A 29 0.54 6.98 12.17
C GLY A 29 2.05 6.93 11.97
N ASP A 30 2.65 5.77 12.19
CA ASP A 30 4.06 5.50 11.99
C ASP A 30 4.33 4.07 11.49
N GLY A 31 5.56 3.81 11.09
CA GLY A 31 5.99 2.50 10.59
C GLY A 31 5.97 1.41 11.65
N LYS A 32 6.17 1.75 12.92
CA LYS A 32 6.16 0.78 14.02
C LYS A 32 4.75 0.26 14.28
N ASP A 33 3.76 1.14 14.28
CA ASP A 33 2.37 0.74 14.51
C ASP A 33 1.84 -0.12 13.38
N ILE A 34 2.04 0.28 12.11
CA ILE A 34 1.59 -0.52 10.97
C ILE A 34 2.31 -1.86 10.86
N SER A 35 3.55 -1.97 11.37
CA SER A 35 4.32 -3.21 11.37
C SER A 35 3.67 -4.33 12.18
N MET A 36 2.74 -4.01 13.10
CA MET A 36 2.00 -5.01 13.87
C MET A 36 1.19 -5.97 12.98
N LEU A 37 0.80 -5.56 11.77
CA LEU A 37 0.15 -6.46 10.80
C LEU A 37 1.06 -7.63 10.40
N SER A 38 2.36 -7.42 10.34
CA SER A 38 3.33 -8.47 10.00
C SER A 38 3.31 -9.65 10.97
N LEU A 39 2.95 -9.43 12.23
CA LEU A 39 2.89 -10.50 13.25
C LEU A 39 1.89 -11.60 12.88
N ASN A 40 0.79 -11.23 12.24
CA ASN A 40 -0.21 -12.19 11.76
C ASN A 40 0.17 -12.79 10.41
N TRP A 41 0.91 -12.06 9.58
CA TRP A 41 1.20 -12.44 8.19
C TRP A 41 2.46 -13.28 8.03
N LYS A 42 3.51 -13.06 8.86
CA LYS A 42 4.82 -13.72 8.71
C LYS A 42 4.76 -15.24 8.72
N ARG A 43 3.82 -15.84 9.47
CA ARG A 43 3.61 -17.31 9.50
C ARG A 43 3.15 -17.89 8.15
N HIS A 44 2.50 -17.07 7.31
CA HIS A 44 2.01 -17.45 5.98
C HIS A 44 2.98 -17.02 4.88
N LEU A 45 3.96 -16.19 5.19
CA LEU A 45 4.88 -15.55 4.26
C LEU A 45 6.35 -15.71 4.75
N PRO A 46 6.86 -16.96 4.85
CA PRO A 46 8.11 -17.27 5.54
C PRO A 46 9.36 -16.63 4.91
N ASN A 47 9.32 -16.29 3.61
CA ASN A 47 10.46 -15.71 2.88
C ASN A 47 10.26 -14.22 2.56
N THR A 48 9.42 -13.54 3.34
CA THR A 48 9.04 -12.16 3.07
C THR A 48 9.59 -11.23 4.16
N VAL A 49 10.27 -10.18 3.75
CA VAL A 49 10.61 -9.06 4.63
C VAL A 49 9.49 -8.04 4.63
N PHE A 50 9.11 -7.55 5.82
CA PHE A 50 8.16 -6.45 5.97
C PHE A 50 8.93 -5.17 6.23
N ILE A 51 8.63 -4.14 5.46
CA ILE A 51 9.36 -2.87 5.44
C ILE A 51 8.34 -1.76 5.66
N CYS A 52 8.42 -1.10 6.81
CA CYS A 52 7.42 -0.17 7.30
C CYS A 52 8.08 1.20 7.55
N PRO A 53 8.18 2.06 6.52
CA PRO A 53 8.79 3.38 6.68
C PRO A 53 7.84 4.36 7.40
N ASN A 54 8.42 5.34 8.08
CA ASN A 54 7.73 6.55 8.50
C ASN A 54 7.51 7.47 7.30
N GLY A 55 6.42 8.22 7.30
CA GLY A 55 6.20 9.29 6.34
C GLY A 55 7.33 10.32 6.38
N HIS A 56 7.55 11.02 5.29
CA HIS A 56 8.67 11.95 5.16
C HIS A 56 8.47 13.29 5.90
N GLU A 57 7.26 13.55 6.39
CA GLU A 57 6.90 14.74 7.13
C GLU A 57 6.24 14.39 8.46
N PRO A 58 6.51 15.14 9.56
CA PRO A 58 5.69 15.07 10.76
C PRO A 58 4.24 15.42 10.44
N CYS A 59 3.29 14.70 11.07
CA CYS A 59 1.89 14.98 10.85
C CYS A 59 1.43 16.26 11.56
N SER A 60 0.71 17.11 10.86
CA SER A 60 0.24 18.40 11.38
C SER A 60 -0.75 18.28 12.55
N ILE A 61 -1.54 17.19 12.59
CA ILE A 61 -2.52 16.96 13.67
C ILE A 61 -2.02 16.00 14.76
N ASN A 62 -0.93 15.27 14.52
CA ASN A 62 -0.28 14.39 15.50
C ASN A 62 1.25 14.52 15.39
N PRO A 63 1.88 15.42 16.17
CA PRO A 63 3.32 15.64 16.08
C PRO A 63 4.20 14.43 16.38
N SER A 64 3.65 13.38 17.00
CA SER A 64 4.34 12.11 17.25
C SER A 64 4.24 11.12 16.10
N GLY A 65 3.43 11.41 15.09
CA GLY A 65 3.24 10.59 13.89
C GLY A 65 3.63 11.33 12.63
N TYR A 66 3.46 10.65 11.50
CA TYR A 66 3.92 11.10 10.20
C TYR A 66 2.80 11.19 9.17
N GLN A 67 3.09 11.81 8.04
CA GLN A 67 2.20 11.92 6.89
C GLN A 67 2.95 11.71 5.57
N TRP A 68 2.23 11.23 4.56
CA TRP A 68 2.74 11.10 3.20
C TRP A 68 2.49 12.35 2.37
N PHE A 69 1.44 13.08 2.73
CA PHE A 69 1.08 14.37 2.17
C PHE A 69 0.16 15.14 3.12
N ASP A 70 0.21 16.46 3.03
CA ASP A 70 -0.59 17.34 3.89
C ASP A 70 -2.07 17.30 3.50
N LEU A 71 -2.94 17.21 4.52
CA LEU A 71 -4.40 17.22 4.43
C LEU A 71 -5.02 18.42 5.16
N THR A 72 -4.23 19.43 5.53
CA THR A 72 -4.75 20.65 6.18
C THR A 72 -5.57 21.53 5.25
N ASN A 73 -5.48 21.30 3.95
CA ASN A 73 -6.25 21.96 2.90
C ASN A 73 -6.93 20.87 2.05
N ASP A 74 -8.25 20.96 1.89
CA ASP A 74 -9.09 20.02 1.16
C ASP A 74 -9.15 20.26 -0.36
N ASN A 75 -8.46 21.27 -0.87
CA ASN A 75 -8.39 21.56 -2.30
C ASN A 75 -7.72 20.39 -3.04
N PRO A 76 -8.40 19.77 -4.04
CA PRO A 76 -7.88 18.60 -4.75
C PRO A 76 -6.54 18.84 -5.46
N ASP A 77 -6.30 20.02 -6.01
CA ASP A 77 -5.04 20.34 -6.69
C ASP A 77 -3.88 20.48 -5.70
N TYR A 78 -4.20 21.02 -4.50
CA TYR A 78 -3.25 21.09 -3.40
C TYR A 78 -2.86 19.68 -2.93
N ILE A 79 -3.85 18.82 -2.66
CA ILE A 79 -3.63 17.43 -2.22
C ILE A 79 -2.79 16.69 -3.26
N LEU A 80 -3.14 16.79 -4.54
CA LEU A 80 -2.38 16.18 -5.62
C LEU A 80 -0.93 16.66 -5.63
N LYS A 81 -0.70 17.97 -5.54
CA LYS A 81 0.65 18.53 -5.52
C LYS A 81 1.49 18.02 -4.33
N GLN A 82 0.87 17.88 -3.16
CA GLN A 82 1.56 17.36 -1.97
C GLN A 82 1.82 15.86 -2.10
N SER A 83 0.86 15.07 -2.59
CA SER A 83 1.03 13.63 -2.79
C SER A 83 2.14 13.30 -3.80
N LEU A 84 2.30 14.10 -4.85
CA LEU A 84 3.39 13.95 -5.83
C LEU A 84 4.79 14.13 -5.20
N LYS A 85 4.93 14.95 -4.18
CA LYS A 85 6.19 15.06 -3.42
C LYS A 85 6.48 13.78 -2.63
N GLY A 86 5.47 13.28 -1.91
CA GLY A 86 5.57 12.02 -1.17
C GLY A 86 5.85 10.83 -2.09
N GLU A 87 5.20 10.80 -3.27
CA GLU A 87 5.43 9.78 -4.30
C GLU A 87 6.90 9.75 -4.77
N LYS A 88 7.50 10.92 -5.00
CA LYS A 88 8.91 11.01 -5.39
C LYS A 88 9.84 10.42 -4.33
N ILE A 89 9.60 10.72 -3.06
CA ILE A 89 10.42 10.22 -1.94
C ILE A 89 10.22 8.72 -1.77
N LEU A 90 8.98 8.23 -1.86
CA LEU A 90 8.67 6.80 -1.78
C LEU A 90 9.28 6.01 -2.95
N ASN A 91 9.30 6.55 -4.16
CA ASN A 91 9.99 5.92 -5.29
C ASN A 91 11.50 5.80 -5.05
N GLN A 92 12.14 6.82 -4.48
CA GLN A 92 13.54 6.72 -4.05
C GLN A 92 13.71 5.63 -3.00
N PHE A 93 12.87 5.62 -1.97
CA PHE A 93 12.90 4.62 -0.90
C PHE A 93 12.71 3.18 -1.43
N ILE A 94 11.78 2.97 -2.35
CA ILE A 94 11.54 1.65 -2.96
C ILE A 94 12.78 1.19 -3.75
N ASN A 95 13.47 2.09 -4.45
CA ASN A 95 14.72 1.74 -5.13
C ASN A 95 15.81 1.33 -4.13
N GLU A 96 15.96 2.02 -3.01
CA GLU A 96 16.87 1.63 -1.92
C GLU A 96 16.52 0.25 -1.33
N VAL A 97 15.22 -0.07 -1.20
CA VAL A 97 14.75 -1.41 -0.78
C VAL A 97 15.15 -2.46 -1.80
N LYS A 98 14.92 -2.21 -3.09
CA LYS A 98 15.29 -3.13 -4.19
C LYS A 98 16.79 -3.42 -4.19
N GLU A 99 17.59 -2.39 -4.04
CA GLU A 99 19.07 -2.53 -3.98
C GLU A 99 19.50 -3.31 -2.73
N ARG A 100 18.99 -2.97 -1.55
CA ARG A 100 19.38 -3.60 -0.29
C ARG A 100 19.07 -5.08 -0.23
N PHE A 101 17.91 -5.51 -0.73
CA PHE A 101 17.43 -6.88 -0.65
C PHE A 101 17.56 -7.64 -1.98
N ASN A 102 18.14 -7.00 -3.01
CA ASN A 102 18.28 -7.56 -4.37
C ASN A 102 16.95 -8.06 -4.94
N LEU A 103 15.90 -7.24 -4.87
CA LEU A 103 14.55 -7.56 -5.32
C LEU A 103 14.16 -6.78 -6.57
N GLN A 104 13.28 -7.38 -7.39
CA GLN A 104 12.62 -6.73 -8.51
C GLN A 104 11.19 -6.30 -8.11
N ASN A 105 10.54 -5.45 -8.91
CA ASN A 105 9.19 -4.98 -8.64
C ASN A 105 8.19 -6.14 -8.42
N ASN A 106 8.24 -7.16 -9.26
CA ASN A 106 7.36 -8.33 -9.17
C ASN A 106 7.58 -9.23 -7.93
N GLN A 107 8.55 -8.89 -7.09
CA GLN A 107 8.80 -9.51 -5.78
C GLN A 107 8.38 -8.60 -4.62
N ILE A 108 7.82 -7.42 -4.93
CA ILE A 108 7.41 -6.42 -3.94
C ILE A 108 5.90 -6.24 -3.99
N CYS A 109 5.24 -6.33 -2.84
CA CYS A 109 3.88 -5.88 -2.68
C CYS A 109 3.86 -4.50 -2.03
N LEU A 110 3.05 -3.59 -2.54
CA LEU A 110 2.74 -2.32 -1.91
C LEU A 110 1.45 -2.47 -1.10
N SER A 111 1.51 -2.18 0.17
CA SER A 111 0.34 -2.26 1.05
C SER A 111 0.24 -1.03 1.93
N GLY A 112 -0.97 -0.66 2.33
CA GLY A 112 -1.13 0.48 3.20
C GLY A 112 -2.54 0.68 3.73
N PHE A 113 -2.63 1.49 4.76
CA PHE A 113 -3.88 1.89 5.40
C PHE A 113 -4.17 3.36 5.14
N SER A 114 -5.43 3.69 4.82
CA SER A 114 -5.90 5.07 4.66
C SER A 114 -5.01 5.87 3.68
N GLN A 115 -4.30 6.88 4.14
CA GLN A 115 -3.35 7.66 3.32
C GLN A 115 -2.25 6.77 2.70
N GLY A 116 -1.77 5.75 3.44
CA GLY A 116 -0.83 4.76 2.92
C GLY A 116 -1.40 3.89 1.80
N CYS A 117 -2.70 3.54 1.87
CA CYS A 117 -3.41 2.87 0.76
C CYS A 117 -3.46 3.75 -0.48
N MET A 118 -3.78 5.04 -0.31
CA MET A 118 -3.82 6.01 -1.41
C MET A 118 -2.46 6.10 -2.13
N MET A 119 -1.36 6.17 -1.36
CA MET A 119 0.00 6.17 -1.92
C MET A 119 0.34 4.85 -2.60
N SER A 120 -0.05 3.70 -2.03
CA SER A 120 0.20 2.38 -2.63
C SER A 120 -0.47 2.23 -3.99
N ILE A 121 -1.71 2.70 -4.15
CA ILE A 121 -2.43 2.71 -5.44
C ILE A 121 -1.68 3.59 -6.46
N ASN A 122 -1.34 4.82 -6.08
CA ASN A 122 -0.64 5.74 -6.99
C ASN A 122 0.70 5.17 -7.43
N LEU A 123 1.58 4.80 -6.49
CA LEU A 123 2.90 4.24 -6.77
C LEU A 123 2.82 2.97 -7.61
N GLY A 124 1.89 2.08 -7.24
CA GLY A 124 1.73 0.80 -7.90
C GLY A 124 1.35 0.94 -9.36
N LEU A 125 0.39 1.81 -9.69
CA LEU A 125 -0.12 1.97 -11.05
C LEU A 125 0.71 2.92 -11.92
N THR A 126 1.52 3.81 -11.33
CA THR A 126 2.35 4.76 -12.10
C THR A 126 3.79 4.27 -12.33
N SER A 127 4.18 3.16 -11.74
CA SER A 127 5.50 2.54 -11.93
C SER A 127 5.70 2.06 -13.37
N GLU A 128 6.95 2.06 -13.86
CA GLU A 128 7.30 1.50 -15.17
C GLU A 128 7.09 -0.02 -15.24
N ASN A 129 7.27 -0.72 -14.13
CA ASN A 129 7.13 -2.15 -14.05
C ASN A 129 6.09 -2.52 -12.99
N GLU A 130 5.33 -3.57 -13.25
CA GLU A 130 4.32 -4.09 -12.33
C GLU A 130 4.96 -4.56 -11.02
N TYR A 131 4.32 -4.21 -9.92
CA TYR A 131 4.58 -4.83 -8.63
C TYR A 131 3.92 -6.22 -8.56
N ASN A 132 4.30 -7.00 -7.56
CA ASN A 132 3.63 -8.28 -7.31
C ASN A 132 2.13 -8.07 -7.10
N CYS A 133 1.76 -7.14 -6.22
CA CYS A 133 0.38 -6.72 -6.01
C CYS A 133 0.31 -5.40 -5.23
N ILE A 134 -0.90 -4.83 -5.21
CA ILE A 134 -1.30 -3.75 -4.30
C ILE A 134 -2.35 -4.30 -3.34
N VAL A 135 -2.18 -4.09 -2.02
CA VAL A 135 -3.21 -4.42 -1.02
C VAL A 135 -3.50 -3.18 -0.17
N GLY A 136 -4.68 -2.61 -0.34
CA GLY A 136 -5.07 -1.38 0.31
C GLY A 136 -6.22 -1.55 1.30
N PHE A 137 -6.12 -0.86 2.44
CA PHE A 137 -7.16 -0.82 3.46
C PHE A 137 -7.68 0.60 3.62
N SER A 138 -9.01 0.78 3.52
CA SER A 138 -9.74 2.03 3.82
C SER A 138 -9.14 3.28 3.14
N GLY A 139 -8.78 3.17 1.88
CA GLY A 139 -8.23 4.27 1.09
C GLY A 139 -9.10 4.66 -0.10
N LYS A 140 -8.59 5.59 -0.90
CA LYS A 140 -9.21 6.03 -2.17
C LYS A 140 -8.15 6.40 -3.20
N ILE A 141 -8.54 6.55 -4.45
CA ILE A 141 -7.69 7.18 -5.48
C ILE A 141 -7.57 8.69 -5.16
N ILE A 142 -6.35 9.20 -5.08
CA ILE A 142 -6.09 10.61 -4.72
C ILE A 142 -6.71 11.57 -5.73
N ASN A 143 -6.45 11.32 -7.01
CA ASN A 143 -7.01 12.08 -8.11
C ASN A 143 -7.19 11.15 -9.32
N VAL A 144 -8.45 10.87 -9.65
CA VAL A 144 -8.80 9.93 -10.72
C VAL A 144 -8.29 10.40 -12.08
N LYS A 145 -8.41 11.70 -12.39
CA LYS A 145 -7.97 12.26 -13.68
C LYS A 145 -6.46 12.20 -13.85
N ASP A 146 -5.71 12.52 -12.80
CA ASP A 146 -4.25 12.44 -12.81
C ASP A 146 -3.79 11.00 -12.97
N LEU A 147 -4.36 10.07 -12.19
CA LEU A 147 -4.01 8.66 -12.26
C LEU A 147 -4.36 8.05 -13.63
N GLU A 148 -5.49 8.45 -14.25
CA GLU A 148 -5.88 8.04 -15.60
C GLU A 148 -4.81 8.37 -16.64
N ILE A 149 -4.19 9.55 -16.51
CA ILE A 149 -3.12 10.01 -17.41
C ILE A 149 -1.79 9.31 -17.13
N ARG A 150 -1.45 9.12 -15.85
CA ARG A 150 -0.12 8.66 -15.42
C ARG A 150 0.01 7.15 -15.26
N LYS A 151 -1.11 6.41 -15.19
CA LYS A 151 -1.04 4.96 -15.06
C LYS A 151 -0.21 4.35 -16.19
N ASN A 152 0.64 3.42 -15.86
CA ASN A 152 1.62 2.85 -16.79
C ASN A 152 1.65 1.31 -16.77
N ASN A 153 0.92 0.70 -15.86
CA ASN A 153 0.86 -0.76 -15.71
C ASN A 153 -0.49 -1.22 -15.17
N SER A 154 -0.66 -2.53 -15.03
CA SER A 154 -1.88 -3.21 -14.60
C SER A 154 -1.68 -4.03 -13.34
N THR A 155 -0.88 -3.56 -12.38
CA THR A 155 -0.62 -4.27 -11.13
C THR A 155 -1.93 -4.69 -10.46
N GLN A 156 -2.10 -5.98 -10.25
CA GLN A 156 -3.26 -6.57 -9.60
C GLN A 156 -3.47 -6.00 -8.20
N THR A 157 -4.72 -5.69 -7.88
CA THR A 157 -5.04 -4.93 -6.67
C THR A 157 -6.15 -5.59 -5.85
N LEU A 158 -5.97 -5.61 -4.53
CA LEU A 158 -7.00 -5.93 -3.55
C LEU A 158 -7.29 -4.70 -2.70
N LEU A 159 -8.54 -4.27 -2.63
CA LEU A 159 -8.99 -3.20 -1.74
C LEU A 159 -10.01 -3.71 -0.72
N ILE A 160 -9.76 -3.42 0.56
CA ILE A 160 -10.61 -3.82 1.68
C ILE A 160 -11.07 -2.55 2.40
N HIS A 161 -12.37 -2.44 2.69
CA HIS A 161 -12.94 -1.22 3.24
C HIS A 161 -14.00 -1.52 4.30
N GLY A 162 -14.12 -0.66 5.32
CA GLY A 162 -15.17 -0.74 6.31
C GLY A 162 -16.49 -0.17 5.80
N GLU A 163 -17.61 -0.88 6.03
CA GLU A 163 -18.95 -0.45 5.62
C GLU A 163 -19.38 0.87 6.28
N LEU A 164 -18.95 1.09 7.52
CA LEU A 164 -19.31 2.25 8.35
C LEU A 164 -18.21 3.32 8.39
N ASP A 165 -17.22 3.26 7.50
CA ASP A 165 -16.12 4.21 7.46
C ASP A 165 -16.61 5.63 7.12
N GLN A 166 -16.50 6.54 8.08
CA GLN A 166 -16.88 7.96 7.95
C GLN A 166 -15.68 8.87 7.66
N VAL A 167 -14.45 8.38 7.78
CA VAL A 167 -13.21 9.13 7.49
C VAL A 167 -12.91 9.07 5.99
N VAL A 168 -12.95 7.87 5.42
CA VAL A 168 -12.92 7.64 3.98
C VAL A 168 -14.19 6.86 3.62
N PRO A 169 -15.27 7.53 3.21
CA PRO A 169 -16.54 6.87 2.94
C PRO A 169 -16.45 5.71 1.93
N PRO A 170 -17.20 4.61 2.13
CA PRO A 170 -17.07 3.37 1.33
C PRO A 170 -17.47 3.53 -0.14
N ASN A 171 -18.15 4.61 -0.54
CA ASN A 171 -18.36 4.92 -1.95
C ASN A 171 -17.05 5.07 -2.74
N PHE A 172 -15.96 5.47 -2.08
CA PHE A 172 -14.64 5.54 -2.73
C PHE A 172 -14.07 4.16 -3.10
N LEU A 173 -14.46 3.09 -2.41
CA LEU A 173 -14.15 1.73 -2.85
C LEU A 173 -14.81 1.41 -4.19
N LEU A 174 -16.08 1.81 -4.37
CA LEU A 174 -16.82 1.62 -5.62
C LEU A 174 -16.23 2.46 -6.75
N GLU A 175 -15.87 3.72 -6.48
CA GLU A 175 -15.20 4.60 -7.45
C GLU A 175 -13.85 4.02 -7.90
N ALA A 176 -13.08 3.48 -6.95
CA ALA A 176 -11.82 2.80 -7.28
C ALA A 176 -12.09 1.55 -8.13
N LYS A 177 -13.03 0.70 -7.74
CA LYS A 177 -13.41 -0.49 -8.51
C LYS A 177 -13.79 -0.14 -9.95
N ASP A 178 -14.63 0.88 -10.14
CA ASP A 178 -15.05 1.35 -11.47
C ASP A 178 -13.85 1.86 -12.29
N PHE A 179 -12.91 2.56 -11.65
CA PHE A 179 -11.67 3.00 -12.30
C PHE A 179 -10.85 1.81 -12.82
N PHE A 180 -10.60 0.82 -11.97
CA PHE A 180 -9.79 -0.36 -12.32
C PHE A 180 -10.44 -1.16 -13.46
N ILE A 181 -11.75 -1.43 -13.37
CA ILE A 181 -12.51 -2.17 -14.40
C ILE A 181 -12.46 -1.43 -15.75
N ARG A 182 -12.71 -0.12 -15.77
CA ARG A 182 -12.66 0.68 -17.03
C ARG A 182 -11.29 0.70 -17.66
N ASN A 183 -10.23 0.51 -16.86
CA ASN A 183 -8.85 0.50 -17.33
C ASN A 183 -8.31 -0.92 -17.58
N ASN A 184 -9.15 -1.96 -17.51
CA ASN A 184 -8.78 -3.37 -17.64
C ASN A 184 -7.66 -3.79 -16.68
N ILE A 185 -7.74 -3.32 -15.44
CA ILE A 185 -6.83 -3.69 -14.35
C ILE A 185 -7.57 -4.61 -13.40
N ASP A 186 -6.98 -5.75 -13.07
CA ASP A 186 -7.58 -6.72 -12.16
C ASP A 186 -7.70 -6.15 -10.75
N ILE A 187 -8.92 -6.24 -10.20
CA ILE A 187 -9.23 -5.78 -8.87
C ILE A 187 -10.18 -6.73 -8.14
N ASP A 188 -9.81 -7.06 -6.90
CA ASP A 188 -10.70 -7.65 -5.91
C ASP A 188 -11.08 -6.60 -4.85
N THR A 189 -12.33 -6.66 -4.39
CA THR A 189 -12.83 -5.72 -3.38
C THR A 189 -13.59 -6.44 -2.28
N HIS A 190 -13.29 -6.09 -1.01
CA HIS A 190 -14.03 -6.59 0.15
C HIS A 190 -14.58 -5.45 0.99
N LEU A 191 -15.88 -5.50 1.27
CA LEU A 191 -16.55 -4.59 2.21
C LEU A 191 -16.81 -5.32 3.52
N ILE A 192 -16.17 -4.86 4.60
CA ILE A 192 -16.28 -5.47 5.92
C ILE A 192 -17.47 -4.85 6.65
N LYS A 193 -18.46 -5.69 6.99
CA LYS A 193 -19.68 -5.25 7.68
C LYS A 193 -19.38 -4.74 9.08
N ASN A 194 -20.16 -3.75 9.53
CA ASN A 194 -20.05 -3.14 10.86
C ASN A 194 -18.63 -2.66 11.23
N CYS A 195 -17.81 -2.36 10.26
CA CYS A 195 -16.43 -1.88 10.42
C CYS A 195 -16.34 -0.39 10.05
N ASP A 196 -15.74 0.40 10.92
CA ASP A 196 -15.41 1.80 10.70
C ASP A 196 -14.00 1.98 10.09
N HIS A 197 -13.32 3.11 10.33
CA HIS A 197 -11.99 3.41 9.77
C HIS A 197 -10.86 2.72 10.55
N HIS A 198 -10.76 1.39 10.46
CA HIS A 198 -9.66 0.59 11.03
C HIS A 198 -9.46 -0.71 10.24
N ILE A 199 -8.40 -1.47 10.57
CA ILE A 199 -8.14 -2.80 10.00
C ILE A 199 -8.54 -3.87 11.02
N PRO A 200 -9.72 -4.49 10.91
CA PRO A 200 -10.12 -5.57 11.79
C PRO A 200 -9.36 -6.86 11.47
N VAL A 201 -9.38 -7.82 12.39
CA VAL A 201 -8.70 -9.12 12.24
C VAL A 201 -9.17 -9.84 10.96
N GLU A 202 -10.45 -9.75 10.62
CA GLU A 202 -11.03 -10.31 9.40
C GLU A 202 -10.33 -9.74 8.16
N ALA A 203 -10.24 -8.41 8.04
CA ALA A 203 -9.56 -7.74 6.93
C ALA A 203 -8.08 -8.11 6.86
N SER A 204 -7.41 -8.16 8.02
CA SER A 204 -6.02 -8.60 8.13
C SER A 204 -5.81 -10.06 7.69
N SER A 205 -6.83 -10.91 7.80
CA SER A 205 -6.74 -12.33 7.41
C SER A 205 -6.96 -12.57 5.91
N ILE A 206 -7.63 -11.67 5.21
CA ILE A 206 -7.85 -11.76 3.75
C ILE A 206 -6.56 -11.45 2.98
N ALA A 207 -5.79 -10.47 3.42
CA ALA A 207 -4.60 -9.99 2.74
C ALA A 207 -3.54 -11.08 2.43
N PRO A 208 -3.14 -11.98 3.38
CA PRO A 208 -2.15 -13.02 3.10
C PRO A 208 -2.55 -13.98 1.99
N VAL A 209 -3.85 -14.25 1.82
CA VAL A 209 -4.35 -15.13 0.76
C VAL A 209 -4.05 -14.54 -0.62
N SER A 210 -4.24 -13.24 -0.79
CA SER A 210 -3.89 -12.55 -2.03
C SER A 210 -2.39 -12.54 -2.29
N TYR A 211 -1.56 -12.33 -1.26
CA TYR A 211 -0.09 -12.41 -1.40
C TYR A 211 0.39 -13.81 -1.82
N THR A 212 -0.23 -14.88 -1.32
CA THR A 212 0.16 -16.26 -1.61
C THR A 212 -0.32 -16.74 -2.98
N HIS A 213 -1.50 -16.34 -3.44
CA HIS A 213 -1.99 -16.66 -4.78
C HIS A 213 -1.13 -16.05 -5.89
N LEU A 214 -0.50 -14.91 -5.61
CA LEU A 214 0.35 -14.19 -6.55
C LEU A 214 1.81 -14.69 -6.58
N THR A 215 2.25 -15.44 -5.56
CA THR A 215 3.61 -15.99 -5.47
C THR A 215 3.72 -17.44 -5.97
N LEU A 216 2.60 -18.10 -6.27
CA LEU A 216 2.64 -19.41 -6.91
C LEU A 216 2.97 -19.22 -8.40
N PRO A 217 4.01 -19.90 -8.93
CA PRO A 217 4.23 -19.91 -10.37
C PRO A 217 2.97 -20.47 -11.03
N THR A 218 2.45 -19.75 -12.02
CA THR A 218 1.40 -20.26 -12.90
C THR A 218 1.89 -21.62 -13.41
N ILE A 219 1.29 -22.71 -12.95
CA ILE A 219 1.56 -24.02 -13.53
C ILE A 219 1.02 -23.89 -14.94
N ALA A 220 1.93 -23.69 -15.90
CA ALA A 220 1.57 -23.77 -17.29
C ALA A 220 0.99 -25.19 -17.49
N GLU A 221 -0.30 -25.25 -17.80
CA GLU A 221 -0.92 -26.51 -18.23
C GLU A 221 -0.14 -27.02 -19.45
N VAL A 222 0.46 -28.19 -19.27
CA VAL A 222 1.14 -28.95 -20.33
C VAL A 222 0.09 -29.68 -21.15
#